data_4501eee8b8dbb21da78e8d5c220ddded
#
_entry.id   4501eee8b8dbb21da78e8d5c220ddded
#
_cell.length_a   1.000
_cell.length_b   1.000
_cell.length_c   1.000
_cell.angle_alpha   90.00
_cell.angle_beta   90.00
_cell.angle_gamma   90.00
#
_symmetry.space_group_name_H-M   'P 1'
#
loop_
_entity.id
_entity.type
_entity.pdbx_description
1 polymer ?
#
loop_
_entity_poly.entity_id
_entity_poly.type
_entity_poly.pdbx_seq_one_letter_code
_entity_poly.pdbx_strand_id
1 'polypeptide(L)'
;MLAVVKDFSKKGLSLQEVPRPEFSPYEVLIKVRAVGICGSDIRIYNELIPKRKRLTIGHELSGEIEALGEKVTDFSIGDQVATEICIGCAICRYCKKGYINLCNKLEEIGITVDGGMTEYVLVPARNVHRIPESVSFEEATLADPLACAIRGLEMVSIQPDSWVAIFGPGTIGLLAVQVAKKILRAKVIVTGTQDNRLALAKFFGADDVINVNKTDPVQFILDKTEGGANFAFEAAGSSKALENAFFSTKRNGSIVAMTVHKQINIKMEPVIRNELKVLGSICYNYKEFDQALDLIRKKKVDLEKFTENLFPLKEMDNAFDFVISRKGVKVILKPE
;
A
#
# COMPACT_ATOMS: atom_id res chain seq x y z
N MET A 1 -25.91 -7.77 -5.99
CA MET A 1 -24.95 -6.69 -6.15
C MET A 1 -23.77 -7.14 -7.02
N LEU A 2 -23.17 -6.22 -7.76
CA LEU A 2 -22.00 -6.51 -8.58
C LEU A 2 -20.72 -6.61 -7.73
N ALA A 3 -19.84 -7.57 -8.06
CA ALA A 3 -18.55 -7.75 -7.40
C ALA A 3 -17.49 -8.28 -8.35
N VAL A 4 -16.25 -7.88 -8.16
CA VAL A 4 -15.08 -8.44 -8.83
C VAL A 4 -14.59 -9.63 -8.04
N VAL A 5 -14.76 -10.81 -8.62
CA VAL A 5 -14.55 -12.09 -7.93
C VAL A 5 -13.35 -12.84 -8.51
N LYS A 6 -12.48 -13.30 -7.63
CA LYS A 6 -11.44 -14.27 -7.92
C LYS A 6 -11.94 -15.68 -7.70
N ASP A 7 -11.94 -16.46 -8.79
CA ASP A 7 -12.01 -17.92 -8.74
C ASP A 7 -10.58 -18.48 -8.80
N PHE A 8 -10.12 -19.07 -7.71
CA PHE A 8 -8.73 -19.54 -7.62
C PHE A 8 -8.43 -20.80 -8.43
N SER A 9 -9.45 -21.39 -9.09
CA SER A 9 -9.25 -22.50 -10.02
C SER A 9 -8.70 -22.06 -11.38
N LYS A 10 -8.77 -20.75 -11.70
CA LYS A 10 -8.35 -20.17 -12.98
C LYS A 10 -7.67 -18.81 -12.81
N LYS A 11 -6.88 -18.42 -13.81
CA LYS A 11 -6.33 -17.06 -13.89
C LYS A 11 -7.42 -16.04 -14.17
N GLY A 12 -7.14 -14.77 -13.81
CA GLY A 12 -8.04 -13.66 -14.06
C GLY A 12 -9.06 -13.46 -12.95
N LEU A 13 -9.91 -12.50 -13.18
CA LEU A 13 -11.02 -12.06 -12.34
C LEU A 13 -12.29 -12.11 -13.18
N SER A 14 -13.44 -12.02 -12.54
CA SER A 14 -14.72 -11.90 -13.24
C SER A 14 -15.67 -10.99 -12.48
N LEU A 15 -16.41 -10.17 -13.20
CA LEU A 15 -17.53 -9.43 -12.65
C LEU A 15 -18.72 -10.40 -12.50
N GLN A 16 -19.26 -10.50 -11.28
CA GLN A 16 -20.35 -11.42 -10.96
C GLN A 16 -21.42 -10.71 -10.13
N GLU A 17 -22.66 -11.18 -10.26
CA GLU A 17 -23.69 -10.89 -9.29
C GLU A 17 -23.52 -11.80 -8.08
N VAL A 18 -23.45 -11.19 -6.89
CA VAL A 18 -23.35 -11.88 -5.60
C VAL A 18 -24.46 -11.38 -4.66
N PRO A 19 -24.89 -12.19 -3.68
CA PRO A 19 -25.86 -11.72 -2.69
C PRO A 19 -25.28 -10.55 -1.88
N ARG A 20 -26.15 -9.65 -1.41
CA ARG A 20 -25.76 -8.63 -0.42
C ARG A 20 -25.41 -9.34 0.89
N PRO A 21 -24.26 -9.00 1.56
CA PRO A 21 -23.86 -9.71 2.76
C PRO A 21 -24.81 -9.44 3.94
N GLU A 22 -25.03 -10.46 4.75
CA GLU A 22 -25.67 -10.35 6.06
C GLU A 22 -24.63 -10.00 7.10
N PHE A 23 -24.94 -9.09 8.01
CA PHE A 23 -23.97 -8.57 8.98
C PHE A 23 -24.22 -9.05 10.41
N SER A 24 -23.13 -9.19 11.15
CA SER A 24 -23.12 -9.53 12.56
C SER A 24 -23.27 -8.28 13.45
N PRO A 25 -23.54 -8.48 14.76
CA PRO A 25 -23.71 -7.34 15.68
C PRO A 25 -22.55 -6.34 15.76
N TYR A 26 -21.33 -6.72 15.36
CA TYR A 26 -20.12 -5.90 15.51
C TYR A 26 -19.56 -5.38 14.19
N GLU A 27 -20.31 -5.52 13.11
CA GLU A 27 -19.88 -5.14 11.76
C GLU A 27 -20.69 -3.97 11.23
N VAL A 28 -20.13 -3.31 10.24
CA VAL A 28 -20.80 -2.26 9.47
C VAL A 28 -20.89 -2.69 8.01
N LEU A 29 -22.02 -2.39 7.39
CA LEU A 29 -22.18 -2.53 5.96
C LEU A 29 -21.85 -1.19 5.31
N ILE A 30 -20.83 -1.19 4.46
CA ILE A 30 -20.35 0.00 3.75
C ILE A 30 -20.83 -0.07 2.30
N LYS A 31 -21.52 0.98 1.85
CA LYS A 31 -21.74 1.26 0.44
C LYS A 31 -20.45 1.82 -0.13
N VAL A 32 -19.75 1.05 -0.94
CA VAL A 32 -18.43 1.42 -1.48
C VAL A 32 -18.59 2.54 -2.50
N ARG A 33 -17.80 3.59 -2.37
CA ARG A 33 -17.76 4.73 -3.27
C ARG A 33 -16.49 4.77 -4.12
N ALA A 34 -15.40 4.26 -3.58
CA ALA A 34 -14.14 4.15 -4.30
C ALA A 34 -13.32 2.98 -3.75
N VAL A 35 -12.59 2.28 -4.61
CA VAL A 35 -11.64 1.23 -4.23
C VAL A 35 -10.42 1.24 -5.14
N GLY A 36 -9.24 1.36 -4.55
CA GLY A 36 -7.96 1.37 -5.26
C GLY A 36 -7.52 -0.04 -5.67
N ILE A 37 -6.90 -0.17 -6.84
CA ILE A 37 -6.22 -1.39 -7.26
C ILE A 37 -4.79 -1.38 -6.74
N CYS A 38 -4.44 -2.41 -5.95
CA CYS A 38 -3.11 -2.61 -5.38
C CYS A 38 -2.27 -3.62 -6.20
N GLY A 39 -0.96 -3.59 -6.03
CA GLY A 39 -0.06 -4.60 -6.60
C GLY A 39 -0.36 -6.03 -6.11
N SER A 40 -0.92 -6.18 -4.90
CA SER A 40 -1.39 -7.46 -4.37
C SER A 40 -2.59 -8.02 -5.14
N ASP A 41 -3.49 -7.18 -5.66
CA ASP A 41 -4.63 -7.61 -6.48
C ASP A 41 -4.13 -8.18 -7.81
N ILE A 42 -3.07 -7.58 -8.40
CA ILE A 42 -2.43 -8.11 -9.61
C ILE A 42 -1.77 -9.47 -9.35
N ARG A 43 -1.22 -9.68 -8.14
CA ARG A 43 -0.69 -10.98 -7.74
C ARG A 43 -1.81 -12.01 -7.62
N ILE A 44 -2.93 -11.65 -6.96
CA ILE A 44 -4.11 -12.51 -6.82
C ILE A 44 -4.70 -12.84 -8.19
N TYR A 45 -4.76 -11.90 -9.12
CA TYR A 45 -5.18 -12.12 -10.50
C TYR A 45 -4.49 -13.33 -11.13
N ASN A 46 -3.19 -13.52 -10.86
CA ASN A 46 -2.36 -14.58 -11.40
C ASN A 46 -2.32 -15.86 -10.53
N GLU A 47 -2.83 -15.82 -9.30
CA GLU A 47 -2.77 -16.99 -8.38
C GLU A 47 -3.70 -18.12 -8.80
N LEU A 48 -3.20 -19.35 -8.59
CA LEU A 48 -3.93 -20.60 -8.78
C LEU A 48 -3.86 -21.39 -7.48
N ILE A 49 -4.98 -21.48 -6.75
CA ILE A 49 -5.12 -22.25 -5.51
C ILE A 49 -6.46 -23.00 -5.57
N PRO A 50 -6.54 -24.14 -6.28
CA PRO A 50 -7.83 -24.78 -6.64
C PRO A 50 -8.75 -25.13 -5.46
N LYS A 51 -8.20 -25.27 -4.24
CA LYS A 51 -8.98 -25.60 -3.02
C LYS A 51 -9.45 -24.35 -2.26
N ARG A 52 -9.01 -23.15 -2.65
CA ARG A 52 -9.43 -21.91 -2.02
C ARG A 52 -10.83 -21.52 -2.50
N LYS A 53 -11.64 -21.01 -1.58
CA LYS A 53 -12.96 -20.45 -1.90
C LYS A 53 -12.82 -19.22 -2.81
N ARG A 54 -13.90 -18.89 -3.53
CA ARG A 54 -14.02 -17.62 -4.24
C ARG A 54 -13.89 -16.45 -3.26
N LEU A 55 -13.41 -15.32 -3.76
CA LEU A 55 -13.14 -14.13 -2.98
C LEU A 55 -13.49 -12.88 -3.79
N THR A 56 -14.24 -11.96 -3.23
CA THR A 56 -14.30 -10.57 -3.69
C THR A 56 -13.00 -9.89 -3.27
N ILE A 57 -12.27 -9.29 -4.21
CA ILE A 57 -10.98 -8.65 -3.92
C ILE A 57 -11.12 -7.16 -3.63
N GLY A 58 -9.99 -6.49 -3.33
CA GLY A 58 -9.88 -5.04 -3.09
C GLY A 58 -9.91 -4.68 -1.61
N HIS A 59 -8.91 -3.92 -1.16
CA HIS A 59 -8.74 -3.56 0.24
C HIS A 59 -8.52 -2.06 0.48
N GLU A 60 -8.14 -1.31 -0.53
CA GLU A 60 -7.94 0.14 -0.43
C GLU A 60 -9.29 0.85 -0.71
N LEU A 61 -10.23 0.77 0.23
CA LEU A 61 -11.61 1.18 -0.01
C LEU A 61 -12.10 2.31 0.89
N SER A 62 -13.06 3.06 0.36
CA SER A 62 -13.80 4.12 1.05
C SER A 62 -15.26 4.11 0.63
N GLY A 63 -16.13 4.61 1.49
CA GLY A 63 -17.56 4.64 1.21
C GLY A 63 -18.37 5.27 2.33
N GLU A 64 -19.64 4.97 2.35
CA GLU A 64 -20.61 5.45 3.34
C GLU A 64 -21.20 4.27 4.10
N ILE A 65 -21.41 4.44 5.39
CA ILE A 65 -22.08 3.43 6.20
C ILE A 65 -23.56 3.35 5.80
N GLU A 66 -23.97 2.20 5.31
CA GLU A 66 -25.35 1.90 4.90
C GLU A 66 -26.17 1.27 6.04
N ALA A 67 -25.52 0.42 6.86
CA ALA A 67 -26.17 -0.22 8.01
C ALA A 67 -25.13 -0.55 9.09
N LEU A 68 -25.62 -0.67 10.33
CA LEU A 68 -24.83 -0.91 11.54
C LEU A 68 -25.33 -2.16 12.25
N GLY A 69 -24.38 -3.01 12.70
CA GLY A 69 -24.69 -4.06 13.65
C GLY A 69 -25.17 -3.49 15.00
N GLU A 70 -26.03 -4.19 15.71
CA GLU A 70 -26.70 -3.72 16.93
C GLU A 70 -25.75 -3.28 18.07
N LYS A 71 -24.51 -3.73 18.06
CA LYS A 71 -23.47 -3.40 19.05
C LYS A 71 -22.45 -2.35 18.57
N VAL A 72 -22.67 -1.77 17.40
CA VAL A 72 -21.84 -0.68 16.89
C VAL A 72 -22.45 0.64 17.37
N THR A 73 -21.75 1.34 18.26
CA THR A 73 -22.20 2.60 18.90
C THR A 73 -21.41 3.82 18.44
N ASP A 74 -20.24 3.61 17.84
CA ASP A 74 -19.29 4.69 17.53
C ASP A 74 -19.53 5.33 16.16
N PHE A 75 -20.45 4.79 15.36
CA PHE A 75 -20.77 5.25 14.02
C PHE A 75 -22.25 5.50 13.81
N SER A 76 -22.58 6.26 12.77
CA SER A 76 -23.93 6.52 12.30
C SER A 76 -24.09 6.13 10.83
N ILE A 77 -25.31 5.79 10.42
CA ILE A 77 -25.64 5.60 8.99
C ILE A 77 -25.37 6.93 8.26
N GLY A 78 -24.69 6.85 7.11
CA GLY A 78 -24.27 8.00 6.33
C GLY A 78 -22.86 8.51 6.67
N ASP A 79 -22.21 8.04 7.76
CA ASP A 79 -20.82 8.40 8.03
C ASP A 79 -19.93 8.00 6.84
N GLN A 80 -19.09 8.94 6.39
CA GLN A 80 -18.07 8.69 5.37
C GLN A 80 -16.88 8.01 6.01
N VAL A 81 -16.46 6.89 5.43
CA VAL A 81 -15.45 6.01 6.05
C VAL A 81 -14.46 5.41 5.05
N ALA A 82 -13.26 5.14 5.54
CA ALA A 82 -12.27 4.29 4.89
C ALA A 82 -11.92 3.11 5.82
N THR A 83 -11.37 2.05 5.27
CA THR A 83 -11.09 0.84 6.04
C THR A 83 -9.61 0.47 5.97
N GLU A 84 -9.09 -0.02 7.07
CA GLU A 84 -7.79 -0.67 7.10
C GLU A 84 -7.90 -2.17 6.82
N ILE A 85 -6.88 -2.73 6.17
CA ILE A 85 -6.88 -4.10 5.67
C ILE A 85 -6.81 -5.17 6.78
N CYS A 86 -6.09 -4.91 7.88
CA CYS A 86 -5.70 -5.94 8.86
C CYS A 86 -6.78 -6.19 9.92
N ILE A 87 -7.44 -7.35 9.88
CA ILE A 87 -8.39 -7.78 10.92
C ILE A 87 -7.68 -8.68 11.92
N GLY A 88 -7.31 -8.12 13.06
CA GLY A 88 -6.68 -8.87 14.15
C GLY A 88 -7.68 -9.60 15.04
N CYS A 89 -7.23 -10.63 15.75
CA CYS A 89 -8.08 -11.40 16.70
C CYS A 89 -8.32 -10.69 18.03
N ALA A 90 -7.72 -9.54 18.29
CA ALA A 90 -7.78 -8.72 19.51
C ALA A 90 -7.23 -9.38 20.80
N ILE A 91 -6.98 -10.70 20.84
CA ILE A 91 -6.62 -11.43 22.07
C ILE A 91 -5.18 -11.96 22.11
N CYS A 92 -4.51 -12.09 20.96
CA CYS A 92 -3.13 -12.60 20.93
C CYS A 92 -2.13 -11.54 21.43
N ARG A 93 -0.92 -11.98 21.73
CA ARG A 93 0.16 -11.12 22.25
C ARG A 93 0.50 -9.94 21.34
N TYR A 94 0.35 -10.12 20.02
CA TYR A 94 0.63 -9.08 19.04
C TYR A 94 -0.47 -8.02 19.02
N CYS A 95 -1.74 -8.44 18.93
CA CYS A 95 -2.88 -7.51 18.98
C CYS A 95 -2.89 -6.68 20.28
N LYS A 96 -2.62 -7.33 21.43
CA LYS A 96 -2.56 -6.63 22.74
C LYS A 96 -1.45 -5.57 22.82
N LYS A 97 -0.43 -5.66 21.96
CA LYS A 97 0.66 -4.69 21.83
C LYS A 97 0.47 -3.69 20.69
N GLY A 98 -0.67 -3.72 20.00
CA GLY A 98 -0.96 -2.86 18.85
C GLY A 98 -0.32 -3.30 17.53
N TYR A 99 0.33 -4.47 17.47
CA TYR A 99 0.87 -5.05 16.24
C TYR A 99 -0.19 -5.92 15.55
N ILE A 100 -1.24 -5.30 15.06
CA ILE A 100 -2.37 -5.99 14.44
C ILE A 100 -1.94 -6.75 13.19
N ASN A 101 -1.11 -6.13 12.37
CA ASN A 101 -0.52 -6.70 11.15
C ASN A 101 0.31 -7.98 11.40
N LEU A 102 0.68 -8.28 12.64
CA LEU A 102 1.41 -9.49 13.05
C LEU A 102 0.53 -10.48 13.83
N CYS A 103 -0.79 -10.36 13.73
CA CYS A 103 -1.71 -11.24 14.43
C CYS A 103 -1.52 -12.71 13.99
N ASN A 104 -1.52 -13.64 14.98
CA ASN A 104 -1.41 -15.08 14.68
C ASN A 104 -2.61 -15.66 13.89
N LYS A 105 -3.75 -14.94 13.91
CA LYS A 105 -4.98 -15.28 13.19
C LYS A 105 -5.39 -14.06 12.35
N LEU A 106 -4.43 -13.50 11.61
CA LEU A 106 -4.67 -12.35 10.77
C LEU A 106 -5.63 -12.73 9.65
N GLU A 107 -6.68 -11.95 9.50
CA GLU A 107 -7.50 -11.89 8.29
C GLU A 107 -7.26 -10.55 7.60
N GLU A 108 -7.39 -10.54 6.29
CA GLU A 108 -7.09 -9.37 5.48
C GLU A 108 -8.24 -9.15 4.48
N ILE A 109 -8.85 -7.97 4.53
CA ILE A 109 -9.93 -7.56 3.64
C ILE A 109 -9.44 -7.67 2.18
N GLY A 110 -10.21 -8.29 1.30
CA GLY A 110 -9.88 -8.45 -0.11
C GLY A 110 -8.74 -9.45 -0.41
N ILE A 111 -8.16 -10.09 0.63
CA ILE A 111 -7.07 -11.06 0.50
C ILE A 111 -7.46 -12.43 1.09
N THR A 112 -7.99 -12.45 2.31
CA THR A 112 -8.42 -13.70 2.98
C THR A 112 -9.92 -13.71 3.26
N VAL A 113 -10.54 -12.56 3.39
CA VAL A 113 -11.99 -12.33 3.48
C VAL A 113 -12.44 -11.38 2.37
N ASP A 114 -13.74 -11.33 2.08
CA ASP A 114 -14.27 -10.50 1.00
C ASP A 114 -13.92 -9.03 1.17
N GLY A 115 -13.62 -8.36 0.06
CA GLY A 115 -13.16 -6.99 -0.02
C GLY A 115 -14.11 -6.06 -0.77
N GLY A 116 -13.61 -4.88 -1.11
CA GLY A 116 -14.37 -3.72 -1.54
C GLY A 116 -14.52 -3.50 -3.05
N MET A 117 -14.01 -4.39 -3.91
CA MET A 117 -14.33 -4.27 -5.36
C MET A 117 -15.75 -4.78 -5.63
N THR A 118 -16.73 -4.14 -5.00
CA THR A 118 -18.15 -4.46 -5.02
C THR A 118 -18.97 -3.22 -4.61
N GLU A 119 -20.29 -3.27 -4.78
CA GLU A 119 -21.19 -2.18 -4.35
C GLU A 119 -21.30 -2.07 -2.82
N TYR A 120 -21.25 -3.20 -2.09
CA TYR A 120 -21.33 -3.24 -0.64
C TYR A 120 -20.33 -4.24 -0.06
N VAL A 121 -19.69 -3.85 1.04
CA VAL A 121 -18.75 -4.71 1.78
C VAL A 121 -19.06 -4.68 3.27
N LEU A 122 -18.87 -5.83 3.91
CA LEU A 122 -19.02 -5.98 5.35
C LEU A 122 -17.66 -5.89 6.03
N VAL A 123 -17.53 -5.05 7.04
CA VAL A 123 -16.26 -4.78 7.72
C VAL A 123 -16.48 -4.73 9.23
N PRO A 124 -15.63 -5.35 10.07
CA PRO A 124 -15.68 -5.15 11.50
C PRO A 124 -15.54 -3.66 11.85
N ALA A 125 -16.41 -3.13 12.71
CA ALA A 125 -16.44 -1.70 13.04
C ALA A 125 -15.07 -1.16 13.51
N ARG A 126 -14.24 -1.99 14.18
CA ARG A 126 -12.90 -1.61 14.63
C ARG A 126 -11.89 -1.36 13.50
N ASN A 127 -12.20 -1.78 12.27
CA ASN A 127 -11.36 -1.57 11.08
C ASN A 127 -11.82 -0.37 10.25
N VAL A 128 -12.76 0.41 10.77
CA VAL A 128 -13.39 1.52 10.07
C VAL A 128 -12.92 2.85 10.66
N HIS A 129 -12.55 3.79 9.83
CA HIS A 129 -12.08 5.12 10.20
C HIS A 129 -12.93 6.18 9.49
N ARG A 130 -13.37 7.22 10.22
CA ARG A 130 -14.07 8.34 9.60
C ARG A 130 -13.18 9.11 8.65
N ILE A 131 -13.69 9.41 7.49
CA ILE A 131 -13.05 10.32 6.54
C ILE A 131 -13.41 11.75 6.94
N PRO A 132 -12.42 12.65 7.11
CA PRO A 132 -12.68 14.07 7.29
C PRO A 132 -13.44 14.66 6.09
N GLU A 133 -14.40 15.59 6.33
CA GLU A 133 -15.23 16.20 5.29
C GLU A 133 -14.47 16.81 4.11
N SER A 134 -13.24 17.25 4.35
CA SER A 134 -12.36 17.85 3.31
C SER A 134 -11.63 16.84 2.44
N VAL A 135 -11.84 15.53 2.64
CA VAL A 135 -11.15 14.43 1.95
C VAL A 135 -12.16 13.69 1.09
N SER A 136 -11.92 13.56 -0.19
CA SER A 136 -12.78 12.80 -1.10
C SER A 136 -12.65 11.28 -0.88
N PHE A 137 -13.63 10.51 -1.37
CA PHE A 137 -13.54 9.05 -1.32
C PHE A 137 -12.31 8.52 -2.09
N GLU A 138 -11.99 9.13 -3.22
CA GLU A 138 -10.83 8.76 -4.02
C GLU A 138 -9.53 9.00 -3.26
N GLU A 139 -9.37 10.16 -2.62
CA GLU A 139 -8.21 10.46 -1.78
C GLU A 139 -8.11 9.52 -0.58
N ALA A 140 -9.25 9.16 0.02
CA ALA A 140 -9.30 8.29 1.19
C ALA A 140 -8.83 6.85 0.88
N THR A 141 -8.99 6.37 -0.37
CA THR A 141 -8.43 5.05 -0.77
C THR A 141 -6.90 5.01 -0.66
N LEU A 142 -6.26 6.18 -0.72
CA LEU A 142 -4.80 6.28 -0.63
C LEU A 142 -4.28 6.27 0.82
N ALA A 143 -5.17 6.27 1.82
CA ALA A 143 -4.76 6.12 3.21
C ALA A 143 -4.04 4.78 3.45
N ASP A 144 -4.50 3.70 2.80
CA ASP A 144 -3.89 2.37 2.88
C ASP A 144 -2.42 2.36 2.39
N PRO A 145 -2.11 2.69 1.12
CA PRO A 145 -0.72 2.69 0.65
C PRO A 145 0.14 3.79 1.31
N LEU A 146 -0.46 4.89 1.77
CA LEU A 146 0.26 5.92 2.53
C LEU A 146 0.63 5.42 3.92
N ALA A 147 -0.26 4.69 4.60
CA ALA A 147 0.03 4.07 5.89
C ALA A 147 1.16 3.03 5.77
N CYS A 148 1.19 2.25 4.68
CA CYS A 148 2.32 1.37 4.37
C CYS A 148 3.65 2.15 4.27
N ALA A 149 3.65 3.27 3.55
CA ALA A 149 4.85 4.11 3.39
C ALA A 149 5.29 4.72 4.74
N ILE A 150 4.36 5.26 5.54
CA ILE A 150 4.63 5.78 6.88
C ILE A 150 5.22 4.69 7.76
N ARG A 151 4.58 3.53 7.84
CA ARG A 151 5.04 2.38 8.63
C ARG A 151 6.48 2.01 8.31
N GLY A 152 6.80 1.85 7.03
CA GLY A 152 8.15 1.48 6.61
C GLY A 152 9.18 2.54 7.01
N LEU A 153 8.88 3.82 6.81
CA LEU A 153 9.80 4.92 7.15
C LEU A 153 9.97 5.08 8.67
N GLU A 154 8.93 4.81 9.47
CA GLU A 154 9.00 4.87 10.94
C GLU A 154 9.77 3.70 11.57
N MET A 155 10.05 2.62 10.83
CA MET A 155 10.88 1.51 11.35
C MET A 155 12.33 1.90 11.59
N VAL A 156 12.77 3.02 11.04
CA VAL A 156 14.12 3.56 11.17
C VAL A 156 14.10 5.03 11.61
N SER A 157 15.13 5.46 12.34
CA SER A 157 15.19 6.83 12.85
C SER A 157 15.82 7.77 11.82
N ILE A 158 15.03 8.21 10.84
CA ILE A 158 15.45 9.14 9.80
C ILE A 158 15.62 10.52 10.44
N GLN A 159 16.84 11.06 10.38
CA GLN A 159 17.13 12.44 10.81
C GLN A 159 17.01 13.39 9.62
N PRO A 160 16.71 14.68 9.84
CA PRO A 160 16.80 15.69 8.79
C PRO A 160 18.14 15.59 8.04
N ASP A 161 18.11 15.85 6.73
CA ASP A 161 19.25 15.77 5.82
C ASP A 161 19.87 14.37 5.62
N SER A 162 19.34 13.32 6.26
CA SER A 162 19.74 11.94 5.96
C SER A 162 19.41 11.57 4.52
N TRP A 163 20.28 10.83 3.85
CA TRP A 163 19.99 10.26 2.54
C TRP A 163 19.11 9.02 2.64
N VAL A 164 17.99 9.06 1.94
CA VAL A 164 17.06 7.93 1.77
C VAL A 164 17.03 7.53 0.30
N ALA A 165 17.45 6.31 -0.01
CA ALA A 165 17.36 5.74 -1.35
C ALA A 165 16.07 4.90 -1.46
N ILE A 166 15.16 5.27 -2.34
CA ILE A 166 13.89 4.58 -2.58
C ILE A 166 14.00 3.79 -3.89
N PHE A 167 13.86 2.48 -3.79
CA PHE A 167 13.91 1.56 -4.91
C PHE A 167 12.49 1.21 -5.35
N GLY A 168 12.06 1.76 -6.49
CA GLY A 168 10.75 1.55 -7.09
C GLY A 168 9.77 2.73 -6.94
N PRO A 169 9.54 3.51 -8.02
CA PRO A 169 8.58 4.62 -8.07
C PRO A 169 7.15 4.12 -8.36
N GLY A 170 6.69 3.11 -7.62
CA GLY A 170 5.30 2.69 -7.55
C GLY A 170 4.49 3.58 -6.60
N THR A 171 3.20 3.25 -6.37
CA THR A 171 2.33 4.01 -5.47
C THR A 171 2.97 4.23 -4.10
N ILE A 172 3.42 3.15 -3.44
CA ILE A 172 4.05 3.23 -2.11
C ILE A 172 5.36 4.03 -2.18
N GLY A 173 6.22 3.78 -3.17
CA GLY A 173 7.49 4.49 -3.30
C GLY A 173 7.30 6.00 -3.52
N LEU A 174 6.35 6.42 -4.35
CA LEU A 174 6.05 7.84 -4.60
C LEU A 174 5.43 8.52 -3.38
N LEU A 175 4.59 7.83 -2.62
CA LEU A 175 4.08 8.32 -1.33
C LEU A 175 5.21 8.42 -0.29
N ALA A 176 6.12 7.43 -0.26
CA ALA A 176 7.30 7.46 0.60
C ALA A 176 8.24 8.64 0.27
N VAL A 177 8.39 9.02 -1.01
CA VAL A 177 9.12 10.25 -1.40
C VAL A 177 8.53 11.47 -0.69
N GLN A 178 7.22 11.62 -0.74
CA GLN A 178 6.56 12.79 -0.13
C GLN A 178 6.70 12.80 1.40
N VAL A 179 6.53 11.65 2.07
CA VAL A 179 6.71 11.55 3.52
C VAL A 179 8.16 11.82 3.90
N ALA A 180 9.12 11.17 3.25
CA ALA A 180 10.54 11.34 3.52
C ALA A 180 10.98 12.80 3.32
N LYS A 181 10.53 13.44 2.24
CA LYS A 181 10.92 14.79 1.88
C LYS A 181 10.21 15.85 2.69
N LYS A 182 8.87 15.83 2.72
CA LYS A 182 8.05 16.91 3.28
C LYS A 182 7.87 16.82 4.79
N ILE A 183 7.88 15.60 5.34
CA ILE A 183 7.62 15.35 6.77
C ILE A 183 8.93 15.13 7.52
N LEU A 184 9.81 14.26 7.02
CA LEU A 184 11.05 13.88 7.68
C LEU A 184 12.24 14.75 7.27
N ARG A 185 12.08 15.62 6.26
CA ARG A 185 13.13 16.53 5.73
C ARG A 185 14.39 15.80 5.27
N ALA A 186 14.24 14.59 4.77
CA ALA A 186 15.34 13.80 4.24
C ALA A 186 15.75 14.27 2.84
N LYS A 187 16.96 13.89 2.42
CA LYS A 187 17.39 13.93 1.02
C LYS A 187 17.00 12.60 0.37
N VAL A 188 16.37 12.64 -0.80
CA VAL A 188 15.75 11.47 -1.40
C VAL A 188 16.29 11.19 -2.79
N ILE A 189 16.81 9.97 -3.01
CA ILE A 189 17.17 9.44 -4.31
C ILE A 189 16.17 8.34 -4.67
N VAL A 190 15.62 8.36 -5.90
CA VAL A 190 14.68 7.33 -6.35
C VAL A 190 15.24 6.58 -7.55
N THR A 191 15.16 5.25 -7.52
CA THR A 191 15.59 4.41 -8.63
C THR A 191 14.40 3.69 -9.26
N GLY A 192 14.38 3.57 -10.58
CA GLY A 192 13.30 2.90 -11.31
C GLY A 192 13.67 2.58 -12.75
N THR A 193 12.75 1.94 -13.47
CA THR A 193 12.95 1.53 -14.88
C THR A 193 12.18 2.41 -15.87
N GLN A 194 11.24 3.25 -15.42
CA GLN A 194 10.33 4.02 -16.26
C GLN A 194 10.51 5.53 -16.02
N ASP A 195 10.86 6.25 -17.09
CA ASP A 195 11.15 7.69 -17.02
C ASP A 195 9.93 8.51 -16.58
N ASN A 196 8.71 8.15 -16.99
CA ASN A 196 7.49 8.83 -16.57
C ASN A 196 7.26 8.75 -15.05
N ARG A 197 7.49 7.59 -14.42
CA ARG A 197 7.37 7.43 -12.96
C ARG A 197 8.51 8.10 -12.20
N LEU A 198 9.71 8.13 -12.79
CA LEU A 198 10.85 8.87 -12.24
C LEU A 198 10.60 10.39 -12.30
N ALA A 199 9.97 10.88 -13.37
CA ALA A 199 9.54 12.28 -13.46
C ALA A 199 8.53 12.64 -12.35
N LEU A 200 7.59 11.74 -12.03
CA LEU A 200 6.68 11.93 -10.89
C LEU A 200 7.42 11.92 -9.55
N ALA A 201 8.42 11.05 -9.36
CA ALA A 201 9.25 11.08 -8.15
C ALA A 201 9.95 12.43 -7.99
N LYS A 202 10.46 13.01 -9.10
CA LYS A 202 11.07 14.33 -9.12
C LYS A 202 10.05 15.43 -8.80
N PHE A 203 8.85 15.36 -9.40
CA PHE A 203 7.74 16.26 -9.12
C PHE A 203 7.35 16.26 -7.64
N PHE A 204 7.29 15.08 -7.00
CA PHE A 204 6.97 14.94 -5.58
C PHE A 204 8.14 15.33 -4.64
N GLY A 205 9.29 15.71 -5.18
CA GLY A 205 10.38 16.34 -4.43
C GLY A 205 11.63 15.48 -4.24
N ALA A 206 11.79 14.36 -4.96
CA ALA A 206 13.06 13.63 -4.94
C ALA A 206 14.23 14.53 -5.39
N ASP A 207 15.34 14.49 -4.67
CA ASP A 207 16.53 15.27 -5.00
C ASP A 207 17.20 14.75 -6.27
N ASP A 208 17.25 13.42 -6.43
CA ASP A 208 17.76 12.77 -7.64
C ASP A 208 16.89 11.58 -8.03
N VAL A 209 16.87 11.27 -9.34
CA VAL A 209 16.18 10.11 -9.90
C VAL A 209 17.10 9.36 -10.86
N ILE A 210 17.05 8.03 -10.84
CA ILE A 210 17.94 7.17 -11.60
C ILE A 210 17.16 6.14 -12.40
N ASN A 211 17.29 6.16 -13.71
CA ASN A 211 16.82 5.05 -14.54
C ASN A 211 17.87 3.96 -14.58
N VAL A 212 17.60 2.85 -13.92
CA VAL A 212 18.54 1.72 -13.75
C VAL A 212 18.89 1.00 -15.07
N ASN A 213 18.13 1.26 -16.14
CA ASN A 213 18.46 0.77 -17.48
C ASN A 213 19.51 1.63 -18.19
N LYS A 214 19.79 2.83 -17.67
CA LYS A 214 20.70 3.81 -18.28
C LYS A 214 21.92 4.09 -17.42
N THR A 215 21.81 3.95 -16.10
CA THR A 215 22.88 4.31 -15.15
C THR A 215 22.93 3.27 -14.04
N ASP A 216 24.13 2.90 -13.60
CA ASP A 216 24.32 2.05 -12.42
C ASP A 216 23.85 2.80 -11.17
N PRO A 217 22.77 2.33 -10.51
CA PRO A 217 22.21 3.03 -9.36
C PRO A 217 23.13 2.92 -8.13
N VAL A 218 23.91 1.85 -8.01
CA VAL A 218 24.80 1.63 -6.87
C VAL A 218 25.93 2.66 -6.92
N GLN A 219 26.64 2.73 -8.04
CA GLN A 219 27.75 3.69 -8.19
C GLN A 219 27.28 5.13 -8.02
N PHE A 220 26.15 5.49 -8.66
CA PHE A 220 25.59 6.83 -8.52
C PHE A 220 25.28 7.20 -7.06
N ILE A 221 24.60 6.29 -6.31
CA ILE A 221 24.24 6.54 -4.92
C ILE A 221 25.51 6.66 -4.06
N LEU A 222 26.50 5.78 -4.24
CA LEU A 222 27.75 5.85 -3.49
C LEU A 222 28.48 7.18 -3.69
N ASP A 223 28.59 7.65 -4.94
CA ASP A 223 29.27 8.91 -5.28
C ASP A 223 28.51 10.11 -4.74
N LYS A 224 27.16 10.11 -4.91
CA LYS A 224 26.31 11.24 -4.50
C LYS A 224 26.22 11.41 -2.98
N THR A 225 26.31 10.31 -2.25
CA THR A 225 26.10 10.26 -0.79
C THR A 225 27.40 10.07 0.00
N GLU A 226 28.54 10.13 -0.67
CA GLU A 226 29.88 9.94 -0.08
C GLU A 226 29.98 8.61 0.71
N GLY A 227 29.63 7.51 0.04
CA GLY A 227 29.80 6.16 0.58
C GLY A 227 28.50 5.42 0.94
N GLY A 228 27.35 5.88 0.48
CA GLY A 228 26.07 5.20 0.55
C GLY A 228 24.96 5.94 1.30
N ALA A 229 23.72 5.62 0.96
CA ALA A 229 22.55 6.20 1.61
C ALA A 229 22.44 5.76 3.09
N ASN A 230 21.95 6.61 3.95
CA ASN A 230 21.71 6.28 5.36
C ASN A 230 20.67 5.16 5.50
N PHE A 231 19.64 5.23 4.65
CA PHE A 231 18.52 4.32 4.64
C PHE A 231 18.17 3.95 3.20
N ALA A 232 17.85 2.68 2.97
CA ALA A 232 17.26 2.21 1.73
C ALA A 232 15.84 1.69 1.97
N PHE A 233 14.93 1.99 1.04
CA PHE A 233 13.53 1.65 1.11
C PHE A 233 13.15 0.86 -0.15
N GLU A 234 12.98 -0.47 -0.03
CA GLU A 234 12.72 -1.33 -1.17
C GLU A 234 11.21 -1.54 -1.38
N ALA A 235 10.68 -0.96 -2.45
CA ALA A 235 9.29 -1.00 -2.86
C ALA A 235 9.09 -1.42 -4.33
N ALA A 236 10.14 -1.97 -4.98
CA ALA A 236 10.10 -2.41 -6.37
C ALA A 236 9.67 -3.87 -6.55
N GLY A 237 9.89 -4.70 -5.54
CA GLY A 237 9.54 -6.13 -5.57
C GLY A 237 10.46 -6.98 -6.45
N SER A 238 11.71 -6.57 -6.66
CA SER A 238 12.67 -7.35 -7.45
C SER A 238 13.94 -7.66 -6.68
N SER A 239 14.49 -8.87 -6.88
CA SER A 239 15.77 -9.27 -6.26
C SER A 239 16.89 -8.29 -6.58
N LYS A 240 16.91 -7.75 -7.82
CA LYS A 240 17.93 -6.79 -8.24
C LYS A 240 17.82 -5.45 -7.51
N ALA A 241 16.60 -4.96 -7.26
CA ALA A 241 16.40 -3.74 -6.48
C ALA A 241 16.87 -3.90 -5.03
N LEU A 242 16.54 -5.03 -4.41
CA LEU A 242 16.99 -5.33 -3.05
C LEU A 242 18.51 -5.52 -2.98
N GLU A 243 19.13 -6.18 -3.97
CA GLU A 243 20.58 -6.30 -4.06
C GLU A 243 21.24 -4.92 -4.21
N ASN A 244 20.73 -4.07 -5.10
CA ASN A 244 21.20 -2.70 -5.26
C ASN A 244 21.08 -1.90 -3.94
N ALA A 245 20.01 -2.09 -3.19
CA ALA A 245 19.84 -1.47 -1.87
C ALA A 245 20.96 -1.90 -0.90
N PHE A 246 21.35 -3.18 -0.88
CA PHE A 246 22.45 -3.67 -0.04
C PHE A 246 23.80 -3.02 -0.39
N PHE A 247 24.09 -2.90 -1.69
CA PHE A 247 25.36 -2.35 -2.14
C PHE A 247 25.45 -0.82 -2.05
N SER A 248 24.32 -0.12 -2.03
CA SER A 248 24.27 1.35 -1.99
C SER A 248 23.91 1.94 -0.62
N THR A 249 23.73 1.10 0.39
CA THR A 249 23.51 1.56 1.77
C THR A 249 24.85 1.67 2.49
N LYS A 250 25.06 2.78 3.19
CA LYS A 250 26.32 3.01 3.94
C LYS A 250 26.50 1.99 5.07
N ARG A 251 27.73 1.86 5.57
CA ARG A 251 28.04 1.04 6.74
C ARG A 251 27.16 1.40 7.94
N ASN A 252 26.69 0.38 8.67
CA ASN A 252 25.73 0.50 9.79
C ASN A 252 24.39 1.17 9.38
N GLY A 253 24.10 1.27 8.07
CA GLY A 253 22.83 1.77 7.57
C GLY A 253 21.70 0.75 7.69
N SER A 254 20.48 1.16 7.32
CA SER A 254 19.31 0.30 7.44
C SER A 254 18.56 0.20 6.11
N ILE A 255 18.03 -0.99 5.86
CA ILE A 255 17.23 -1.29 4.68
C ILE A 255 15.85 -1.77 5.16
N VAL A 256 14.80 -1.15 4.63
CA VAL A 256 13.42 -1.57 4.87
C VAL A 256 12.87 -2.22 3.60
N ALA A 257 12.63 -3.53 3.67
CA ALA A 257 12.00 -4.29 2.59
C ALA A 257 10.49 -4.32 2.79
N MET A 258 9.74 -3.76 1.84
CA MET A 258 8.29 -3.64 1.90
C MET A 258 7.55 -4.60 0.98
N THR A 259 8.27 -5.32 0.15
CA THR A 259 7.66 -6.22 -0.82
C THR A 259 7.81 -7.67 -0.41
N VAL A 260 6.75 -8.46 -0.64
CA VAL A 260 6.78 -9.90 -0.35
C VAL A 260 7.45 -10.64 -1.51
N HIS A 261 8.64 -11.14 -1.25
CA HIS A 261 9.38 -12.00 -2.16
C HIS A 261 9.18 -13.47 -1.79
N LYS A 262 8.68 -14.31 -2.72
CA LYS A 262 8.54 -15.77 -2.47
C LYS A 262 9.91 -16.45 -2.40
N GLN A 263 10.84 -16.02 -3.23
CA GLN A 263 12.22 -16.50 -3.25
C GLN A 263 13.10 -15.42 -3.87
N ILE A 264 14.26 -15.18 -3.26
CA ILE A 264 15.27 -14.24 -3.77
C ILE A 264 16.63 -14.91 -3.77
N ASN A 265 17.44 -14.59 -4.79
CA ASN A 265 18.85 -14.94 -4.83
C ASN A 265 19.63 -13.62 -4.80
N ILE A 266 20.30 -13.36 -3.68
CA ILE A 266 21.01 -12.11 -3.41
C ILE A 266 22.36 -12.39 -2.75
N LYS A 267 23.31 -11.47 -2.96
CA LYS A 267 24.61 -11.51 -2.28
C LYS A 267 24.47 -10.92 -0.87
N MET A 268 24.70 -11.74 0.15
CA MET A 268 24.67 -11.33 1.55
C MET A 268 25.95 -10.65 2.04
N GLU A 269 27.02 -10.68 1.25
CA GLU A 269 28.32 -10.11 1.62
C GLU A 269 28.21 -8.65 2.09
N PRO A 270 27.50 -7.74 1.40
CA PRO A 270 27.39 -6.35 1.84
C PRO A 270 26.70 -6.21 3.20
N VAL A 271 25.70 -7.07 3.47
CA VAL A 271 24.97 -7.05 4.76
C VAL A 271 25.92 -7.34 5.91
N ILE A 272 26.80 -8.34 5.75
CA ILE A 272 27.74 -8.76 6.78
C ILE A 272 28.90 -7.77 6.91
N ARG A 273 29.56 -7.42 5.78
CA ARG A 273 30.74 -6.53 5.80
C ARG A 273 30.45 -5.10 6.22
N ASN A 274 29.23 -4.62 5.99
CA ASN A 274 28.82 -3.25 6.33
C ASN A 274 27.93 -3.19 7.56
N GLU A 275 27.70 -4.32 8.26
CA GLU A 275 26.82 -4.42 9.44
C GLU A 275 25.44 -3.79 9.19
N LEU A 276 24.82 -4.11 8.02
CA LEU A 276 23.54 -3.52 7.63
C LEU A 276 22.40 -4.12 8.45
N LYS A 277 21.44 -3.27 8.82
CA LYS A 277 20.18 -3.67 9.45
C LYS A 277 19.14 -3.90 8.36
N VAL A 278 18.66 -5.12 8.20
CA VAL A 278 17.61 -5.45 7.23
C VAL A 278 16.31 -5.70 7.96
N LEU A 279 15.30 -4.87 7.70
CA LEU A 279 14.01 -4.88 8.36
C LEU A 279 12.92 -5.20 7.34
N GLY A 280 12.00 -6.10 7.68
CA GLY A 280 10.79 -6.34 6.89
C GLY A 280 9.65 -5.46 7.39
N SER A 281 8.89 -4.85 6.48
CA SER A 281 7.66 -4.12 6.78
C SER A 281 6.49 -4.73 6.02
N ILE A 282 5.42 -5.08 6.72
CA ILE A 282 4.19 -5.61 6.12
C ILE A 282 3.01 -4.80 6.61
N CYS A 283 2.15 -4.35 5.68
CA CYS A 283 0.97 -3.55 5.98
C CYS A 283 1.30 -2.39 6.96
N TYR A 284 0.41 -2.14 7.89
CA TYR A 284 0.50 -1.08 8.91
C TYR A 284 -0.41 -1.45 10.09
N ASN A 285 -0.56 -0.57 11.07
CA ASN A 285 -1.48 -0.68 12.19
C ASN A 285 -2.39 0.55 12.22
N TYR A 286 -3.37 0.58 13.09
CA TYR A 286 -4.35 1.67 13.26
C TYR A 286 -3.68 3.05 13.32
N LYS A 287 -2.56 3.16 14.06
CA LYS A 287 -1.83 4.42 14.21
C LYS A 287 -1.37 5.00 12.87
N GLU A 288 -0.76 4.19 12.02
CA GLU A 288 -0.24 4.66 10.75
C GLU A 288 -1.37 4.99 9.75
N PHE A 289 -2.54 4.31 9.86
CA PHE A 289 -3.71 4.64 9.06
C PHE A 289 -4.32 5.98 9.44
N ASP A 290 -4.49 6.24 10.75
CA ASP A 290 -4.94 7.53 11.26
C ASP A 290 -3.98 8.66 10.88
N GLN A 291 -2.67 8.42 10.96
CA GLN A 291 -1.65 9.37 10.51
C GLN A 291 -1.78 9.66 9.01
N ALA A 292 -2.06 8.63 8.18
CA ALA A 292 -2.25 8.80 6.75
C ALA A 292 -3.46 9.70 6.45
N LEU A 293 -4.62 9.44 7.07
CA LEU A 293 -5.80 10.27 6.93
C LEU A 293 -5.55 11.72 7.40
N ASP A 294 -4.81 11.92 8.49
CA ASP A 294 -4.45 13.27 8.98
C ASP A 294 -3.53 14.01 8.01
N LEU A 295 -2.54 13.34 7.40
CA LEU A 295 -1.68 13.93 6.39
C LEU A 295 -2.45 14.31 5.12
N ILE A 296 -3.41 13.47 4.69
CA ILE A 296 -4.31 13.76 3.57
C ILE A 296 -5.17 15.00 3.90
N ARG A 297 -5.86 14.98 5.04
CA ARG A 297 -6.69 16.10 5.52
C ARG A 297 -5.92 17.42 5.56
N LYS A 298 -4.69 17.40 6.05
CA LYS A 298 -3.81 18.58 6.16
C LYS A 298 -3.14 18.95 4.83
N LYS A 299 -3.44 18.25 3.73
CA LYS A 299 -2.83 18.43 2.42
C LYS A 299 -1.28 18.44 2.46
N LYS A 300 -0.71 17.61 3.35
CA LYS A 300 0.75 17.44 3.48
C LYS A 300 1.32 16.53 2.39
N VAL A 301 0.49 15.72 1.77
CA VAL A 301 0.78 14.89 0.60
C VAL A 301 -0.08 15.35 -0.58
N ASP A 302 0.50 15.32 -1.76
CA ASP A 302 -0.18 15.62 -3.01
C ASP A 302 -0.69 14.31 -3.63
N LEU A 303 -1.99 14.18 -3.80
CA LEU A 303 -2.64 12.96 -4.27
C LEU A 303 -3.23 13.10 -5.68
N GLU A 304 -3.15 14.28 -6.31
CA GLU A 304 -3.78 14.55 -7.60
C GLU A 304 -3.39 13.48 -8.65
N LYS A 305 -2.09 13.20 -8.79
CA LYS A 305 -1.59 12.21 -9.75
C LYS A 305 -1.96 10.75 -9.43
N PHE A 306 -2.47 10.49 -8.26
CA PHE A 306 -2.95 9.15 -7.85
C PHE A 306 -4.46 8.98 -8.04
N THR A 307 -5.21 10.08 -8.15
CA THR A 307 -6.68 10.07 -8.27
C THR A 307 -7.18 10.37 -9.69
N GLU A 308 -6.30 10.48 -10.69
CA GLU A 308 -6.65 10.80 -12.08
C GLU A 308 -7.30 9.63 -12.84
N ASN A 309 -6.97 8.37 -12.51
CA ASN A 309 -7.40 7.22 -13.31
C ASN A 309 -8.58 6.53 -12.62
N LEU A 310 -9.78 6.99 -12.93
CA LEU A 310 -11.03 6.48 -12.38
C LEU A 310 -11.72 5.61 -13.45
N PHE A 311 -12.21 4.43 -13.03
CA PHE A 311 -12.97 3.52 -13.88
C PHE A 311 -14.23 3.06 -13.16
N PRO A 312 -15.36 2.94 -13.86
CA PRO A 312 -16.54 2.25 -13.33
C PRO A 312 -16.17 0.79 -12.97
N LEU A 313 -16.80 0.24 -11.92
CA LEU A 313 -16.57 -1.16 -11.53
C LEU A 313 -16.82 -2.14 -12.70
N LYS A 314 -17.78 -1.83 -13.54
CA LYS A 314 -18.12 -2.61 -14.74
C LYS A 314 -17.00 -2.68 -15.78
N GLU A 315 -16.08 -1.72 -15.75
CA GLU A 315 -14.92 -1.66 -16.64
C GLU A 315 -13.66 -2.25 -15.98
N MET A 316 -13.81 -3.16 -15.04
CA MET A 316 -12.69 -3.73 -14.29
C MET A 316 -11.60 -4.31 -15.21
N ASP A 317 -11.95 -4.94 -16.33
CA ASP A 317 -10.96 -5.51 -17.24
C ASP A 317 -10.06 -4.41 -17.82
N ASN A 318 -10.63 -3.30 -18.29
CA ASN A 318 -9.88 -2.13 -18.78
C ASN A 318 -8.99 -1.54 -17.66
N ALA A 319 -9.51 -1.47 -16.45
CA ALA A 319 -8.78 -0.96 -15.28
C ALA A 319 -7.58 -1.84 -14.93
N PHE A 320 -7.74 -3.17 -14.90
CA PHE A 320 -6.65 -4.10 -14.64
C PHE A 320 -5.61 -4.10 -15.76
N ASP A 321 -6.01 -4.05 -17.03
CA ASP A 321 -5.11 -3.93 -18.17
C ASP A 321 -4.30 -2.62 -18.10
N PHE A 322 -4.94 -1.52 -17.68
CA PHE A 322 -4.26 -0.24 -17.48
C PHE A 322 -3.18 -0.33 -16.40
N VAL A 323 -3.47 -0.98 -15.26
CA VAL A 323 -2.48 -1.20 -14.19
C VAL A 323 -1.33 -2.11 -14.66
N ILE A 324 -1.66 -3.24 -15.30
CA ILE A 324 -0.68 -4.22 -15.79
C ILE A 324 0.25 -3.59 -16.84
N SER A 325 -0.28 -2.74 -17.71
CA SER A 325 0.51 -1.98 -18.72
C SER A 325 1.36 -0.86 -18.09
N ARG A 326 1.22 -0.59 -16.79
CA ARG A 326 1.96 0.43 -16.03
C ARG A 326 1.84 1.86 -16.56
N LYS A 327 0.73 2.18 -17.23
CA LYS A 327 0.47 3.52 -17.83
C LYS A 327 0.26 4.59 -16.76
N GLY A 328 -0.42 4.25 -15.66
CA GLY A 328 -0.67 5.14 -14.52
C GLY A 328 0.05 4.69 -13.25
N VAL A 329 -0.04 5.51 -12.22
CA VAL A 329 0.52 5.22 -10.88
C VAL A 329 -0.47 4.46 -10.03
N LYS A 330 -1.73 4.89 -10.06
CA LYS A 330 -2.85 4.32 -9.30
C LYS A 330 -4.09 4.27 -10.18
N VAL A 331 -4.92 3.29 -9.96
CA VAL A 331 -6.26 3.16 -10.56
C VAL A 331 -7.26 2.96 -9.45
N ILE A 332 -8.39 3.63 -9.55
CA ILE A 332 -9.50 3.57 -8.60
C ILE A 332 -10.75 3.13 -9.34
N LEU A 333 -11.39 2.08 -8.85
CA LEU A 333 -12.70 1.63 -9.31
C LEU A 333 -13.81 2.35 -8.54
N LYS A 334 -14.86 2.71 -9.26
CA LYS A 334 -16.05 3.37 -8.73
C LYS A 334 -17.24 2.41 -8.88
N PRO A 335 -17.68 1.73 -7.80
CA PRO A 335 -18.99 1.08 -7.78
C PRO A 335 -20.07 2.14 -7.93
N GLU A 336 -21.12 1.82 -8.69
CA GLU A 336 -22.25 2.75 -8.95
C GLU A 336 -23.25 2.79 -7.81
#